data_dfeeac4dd801e6947a026904654ded55
#
_entry.id   dfeeac4dd801e6947a026904654ded55
#
_cell.length_a   1.000
_cell.length_b   1.000
_cell.length_c   1.000
_cell.angle_alpha   90.00
_cell.angle_beta   90.00
_cell.angle_gamma   90.00
#
_symmetry.space_group_name_H-M   'P 1'
#
loop_
_entity.id
_entity.type
_entity.pdbx_description
1 polymer ?
#
loop_
_entity_poly.entity_id
_entity_poly.type
_entity_poly.pdbx_seq_one_letter_code
_entity_poly.pdbx_strand_id
1 'polypeptide(L)'
;MPLTSPSAIQPQRRLVAVVVFEGVSPFHLSVPCVVFGEGLEPYNPFEIMVCSVDPAPVRTSAGFALTGLRSLRALQKAEVVIVPSWRDINERPPEVLLRALRAAHARGAIIVGLCLGSHV
;
A
#
# COMPACT_ATOMS: atom_id res chain seq x y z
N MET A 1 -31.72 -1.84 3.31
CA MET A 1 -31.21 -1.51 3.46
C MET A 1 -30.84 -0.85 3.81
N PRO A 2 -31.17 -0.65 4.16
CA PRO A 2 -30.69 0.06 4.52
C PRO A 2 -30.00 0.64 4.88
N LEU A 3 -30.04 0.97 5.02
CA LEU A 3 -29.33 1.45 5.37
C LEU A 3 -28.95 2.16 5.82
N THR A 4 -29.04 2.34 5.90
CA THR A 4 -28.85 3.14 6.31
C THR A 4 -28.21 3.77 7.13
N SER A 5 -28.42 4.55 7.19
CA SER A 5 -27.71 5.10 8.21
C SER A 5 -26.60 4.37 8.78
N PRO A 6 -26.39 3.34 8.40
CA PRO A 6 -25.28 2.55 8.86
C PRO A 6 -23.95 3.24 8.79
N SER A 7 -23.79 4.12 7.82
CA SER A 7 -22.52 4.83 7.72
C SER A 7 -22.21 5.66 8.94
N ALA A 8 -23.25 6.12 9.64
CA ALA A 8 -23.05 6.92 10.84
C ALA A 8 -22.57 6.09 12.02
N ILE A 9 -22.81 4.80 12.02
CA ILE A 9 -22.48 3.95 13.15
C ILE A 9 -21.42 2.92 12.82
N GLN A 10 -20.98 2.86 11.56
CA GLN A 10 -19.90 1.96 11.19
C GLN A 10 -18.58 2.46 11.73
N PRO A 11 -17.77 1.58 12.28
CA PRO A 11 -16.44 1.99 12.69
C PRO A 11 -15.63 2.38 11.47
N GLN A 12 -14.78 3.37 11.65
CA GLN A 12 -13.88 3.78 10.61
C GLN A 12 -12.89 2.66 10.31
N ARG A 13 -12.70 2.37 9.04
CA ARG A 13 -11.76 1.32 8.64
C ARG A 13 -10.33 1.78 8.84
N ARG A 14 -9.46 0.83 9.16
CA ARG A 14 -8.04 1.08 9.28
C ARG A 14 -7.42 1.14 7.89
N LEU A 15 -6.62 2.16 7.65
CA LEU A 15 -6.02 2.37 6.34
C LEU A 15 -4.74 1.56 6.22
N VAL A 16 -4.65 0.77 5.15
CA VAL A 16 -3.46 -0.01 4.81
C VAL A 16 -2.94 0.53 3.48
N ALA A 17 -1.74 1.08 3.49
CA ALA A 17 -1.12 1.61 2.29
C ALA A 17 -0.16 0.57 1.72
N VAL A 18 -0.30 0.27 0.44
CA VAL A 18 0.60 -0.64 -0.28
C VAL A 18 1.41 0.20 -1.25
N VAL A 19 2.73 0.13 -1.15
CA VAL A 19 3.63 0.94 -1.96
C VAL A 19 3.96 0.21 -3.24
N VAL A 20 3.73 0.86 -4.38
CA VAL A 20 4.13 0.34 -5.68
C VAL A 20 5.15 1.26 -6.32
N PHE A 21 5.84 0.76 -7.32
CA PHE A 21 6.95 1.45 -7.97
C PHE A 21 7.12 0.87 -9.35
N GLU A 22 7.87 1.56 -10.19
CA GLU A 22 8.15 1.08 -11.55
C GLU A 22 8.82 -0.29 -11.47
N GLY A 23 8.27 -1.25 -12.17
CA GLY A 23 8.79 -2.63 -12.15
C GLY A 23 8.20 -3.53 -11.06
N VAL A 24 7.16 -3.09 -10.37
CA VAL A 24 6.55 -3.88 -9.31
C VAL A 24 6.03 -5.23 -9.84
N SER A 25 6.25 -6.28 -9.05
CA SER A 25 5.75 -7.61 -9.41
C SER A 25 4.25 -7.71 -9.09
N PRO A 26 3.41 -8.07 -10.07
CA PRO A 26 1.99 -8.25 -9.79
C PRO A 26 1.71 -9.31 -8.74
N PHE A 27 2.52 -10.36 -8.70
CA PHE A 27 2.35 -11.41 -7.71
C PHE A 27 2.51 -10.85 -6.29
N HIS A 28 3.59 -10.13 -6.05
CA HIS A 28 3.86 -9.58 -4.71
C HIS A 28 2.84 -8.51 -4.34
N LEU A 29 2.40 -7.72 -5.31
CA LEU A 29 1.37 -6.71 -5.07
C LEU A 29 0.04 -7.36 -4.69
N SER A 30 -0.30 -8.49 -5.31
CA SER A 30 -1.60 -9.13 -5.08
C SER A 30 -1.74 -9.64 -3.65
N VAL A 31 -0.65 -10.03 -3.01
CA VAL A 31 -0.70 -10.63 -1.67
C VAL A 31 -1.37 -9.69 -0.65
N PRO A 32 -0.90 -8.47 -0.43
CA PRO A 32 -1.58 -7.59 0.53
C PRO A 32 -2.97 -7.18 0.05
N CYS A 33 -3.18 -7.05 -1.26
CA CYS A 33 -4.49 -6.69 -1.78
C CYS A 33 -5.53 -7.76 -1.49
N VAL A 34 -5.15 -9.03 -1.55
CA VAL A 34 -6.05 -10.13 -1.21
C VAL A 34 -6.22 -10.24 0.30
N VAL A 35 -5.11 -10.22 1.03
CA VAL A 35 -5.13 -10.45 2.49
C VAL A 35 -5.92 -9.38 3.20
N PHE A 36 -5.73 -8.10 2.86
CA PHE A 36 -6.41 -7.00 3.53
C PHE A 36 -7.60 -6.46 2.75
N GLY A 37 -7.89 -7.03 1.60
CA GLY A 37 -9.01 -6.63 0.75
C GLY A 37 -10.04 -7.74 0.65
N GLU A 38 -10.14 -8.32 -0.54
CA GLU A 38 -11.22 -9.27 -0.83
C GLU A 38 -11.21 -10.50 0.07
N GLY A 39 -10.05 -10.89 0.59
CA GLY A 39 -9.96 -12.06 1.47
C GLY A 39 -10.70 -11.91 2.78
N LEU A 40 -11.03 -10.68 3.18
CA LEU A 40 -11.73 -10.41 4.43
C LEU A 40 -13.18 -9.95 4.22
N GLU A 41 -13.63 -9.88 2.98
CA GLU A 41 -15.01 -9.47 2.72
C GLU A 41 -15.97 -10.53 3.24
N PRO A 42 -17.20 -10.14 3.65
CA PRO A 42 -17.75 -8.78 3.62
C PRO A 42 -17.47 -7.92 4.85
N TYR A 43 -16.81 -8.45 5.86
CA TYR A 43 -16.62 -7.73 7.13
C TYR A 43 -15.18 -7.26 7.29
N ASN A 44 -14.65 -6.67 6.25
CA ASN A 44 -13.26 -6.21 6.23
C ASN A 44 -13.08 -4.94 7.06
N PRO A 45 -12.25 -4.98 8.13
CA PRO A 45 -11.97 -3.78 8.92
C PRO A 45 -10.93 -2.86 8.30
N PHE A 46 -10.38 -3.23 7.14
CA PHE A 46 -9.30 -2.47 6.49
C PHE A 46 -9.78 -1.83 5.21
N GLU A 47 -9.16 -0.70 4.89
CA GLU A 47 -9.29 -0.05 3.58
C GLU A 47 -7.91 0.01 2.97
N ILE A 48 -7.76 -0.53 1.76
CA ILE A 48 -6.48 -0.55 1.06
C ILE A 48 -6.34 0.69 0.19
N MET A 49 -5.17 1.32 0.28
CA MET A 49 -4.77 2.38 -0.63
C MET A 49 -3.47 1.95 -1.31
N VAL A 50 -3.44 1.99 -2.62
CA VAL A 50 -2.22 1.69 -3.36
C VAL A 50 -1.56 3.00 -3.73
N CYS A 51 -0.32 3.19 -3.27
CA CYS A 51 0.41 4.44 -3.40
C CYS A 51 1.64 4.23 -4.27
N SER A 52 1.95 5.20 -5.10
CA SER A 52 3.07 5.07 -6.02
C SER A 52 4.24 5.95 -5.61
N VAL A 53 5.45 5.36 -5.70
CA VAL A 53 6.70 6.10 -5.59
C VAL A 53 6.94 6.90 -6.87
N ASP A 54 6.58 6.32 -8.01
CA ASP A 54 6.83 6.90 -9.32
C ASP A 54 5.55 7.52 -9.89
N PRO A 55 5.67 8.47 -10.85
CA PRO A 55 4.47 9.02 -11.50
C PRO A 55 3.67 7.94 -12.21
N ALA A 56 2.35 8.06 -12.15
CA ALA A 56 1.48 7.13 -12.88
C ALA A 56 1.49 7.44 -14.37
N PRO A 57 1.29 6.45 -15.23
CA PRO A 57 1.06 5.04 -14.92
C PRO A 57 2.36 4.34 -14.50
N VAL A 58 2.23 3.36 -13.62
CA VAL A 58 3.36 2.58 -13.14
C VAL A 58 3.36 1.23 -13.85
N ARG A 59 4.49 0.89 -14.49
CA ARG A 59 4.58 -0.39 -15.20
C ARG A 59 4.92 -1.50 -14.22
N THR A 60 4.30 -2.65 -14.43
CA THR A 60 4.64 -3.85 -13.69
C THR A 60 5.72 -4.63 -14.41
N SER A 61 6.31 -5.59 -13.71
CA SER A 61 7.29 -6.50 -14.31
C SER A 61 6.67 -7.41 -15.36
N ALA A 62 5.35 -7.48 -15.44
CA ALA A 62 4.64 -8.33 -16.40
C ALA A 62 4.19 -7.57 -17.66
N GLY A 63 4.58 -6.31 -17.79
CA GLY A 63 4.36 -5.54 -19.02
C GLY A 63 3.06 -4.77 -19.09
N PHE A 64 2.21 -4.83 -18.07
CA PHE A 64 1.02 -3.98 -18.02
C PHE A 64 1.23 -2.87 -16.99
N ALA A 65 0.37 -1.85 -17.04
CA ALA A 65 0.53 -0.68 -16.19
C ALA A 65 -0.62 -0.55 -15.19
N LEU A 66 -0.31 0.08 -14.07
CA LEU A 66 -1.26 0.38 -13.01
C LEU A 66 -1.64 1.85 -13.08
N THR A 67 -2.93 2.12 -12.88
CA THR A 67 -3.46 3.48 -12.77
C THR A 67 -4.32 3.59 -11.52
N GLY A 68 -4.86 4.78 -11.26
CA GLY A 68 -5.71 4.98 -10.08
C GLY A 68 -4.92 4.96 -8.77
N LEU A 69 -3.62 5.26 -8.84
CA LEU A 69 -2.73 5.19 -7.70
C LEU A 69 -2.76 6.50 -6.90
N ARG A 70 -2.59 6.37 -5.58
CA ARG A 70 -2.45 7.52 -4.69
C ARG A 70 -1.00 7.95 -4.65
N SER A 71 -0.76 9.19 -4.23
CA SER A 71 0.61 9.67 -3.98
C SER A 71 1.12 9.14 -2.65
N LEU A 72 2.42 9.32 -2.38
CA LEU A 72 2.98 8.90 -1.10
C LEU A 72 2.40 9.67 0.09
N ARG A 73 1.67 10.75 -0.15
CA ARG A 73 0.97 11.46 0.91
C ARG A 73 -0.02 10.57 1.65
N ALA A 74 -0.52 9.54 0.99
CA ALA A 74 -1.46 8.61 1.63
C ALA A 74 -0.82 7.89 2.80
N LEU A 75 0.52 7.77 2.85
CA LEU A 75 1.20 7.15 3.97
C LEU A 75 1.00 7.93 5.28
N GLN A 76 0.66 9.21 5.19
CA GLN A 76 0.46 10.03 6.38
C GLN A 76 -0.76 9.60 7.19
N LYS A 77 -1.69 8.89 6.56
CA LYS A 77 -2.92 8.43 7.21
C LYS A 77 -2.93 6.93 7.46
N ALA A 78 -1.96 6.20 6.93
CA ALA A 78 -1.96 4.75 7.01
C ALA A 78 -1.57 4.27 8.40
N GLU A 79 -2.26 3.24 8.88
CA GLU A 79 -1.90 2.57 10.12
C GLU A 79 -0.94 1.42 9.84
N VAL A 80 -0.99 0.87 8.63
CA VAL A 80 -0.08 -0.17 8.17
C VAL A 80 0.44 0.25 6.81
N VAL A 81 1.74 0.15 6.61
CA VAL A 81 2.37 0.45 5.33
C VAL A 81 3.10 -0.81 4.88
N ILE A 82 2.77 -1.29 3.70
CA ILE A 82 3.34 -2.53 3.17
C ILE A 82 4.18 -2.21 1.94
N VAL A 83 5.45 -2.64 1.98
CA VAL A 83 6.34 -2.59 0.82
C VAL A 83 6.43 -4.04 0.33
N PRO A 84 5.66 -4.42 -0.71
CA PRO A 84 5.50 -5.82 -1.07
C PRO A 84 6.74 -6.42 -1.73
N SER A 85 7.59 -5.57 -2.30
CA SER A 85 8.80 -6.02 -2.95
C SER A 85 9.69 -4.82 -3.21
N TRP A 86 10.87 -5.06 -3.75
CA TRP A 86 11.70 -4.01 -4.31
C TRP A 86 12.34 -4.56 -5.58
N ARG A 87 12.58 -3.69 -6.55
CA ARG A 87 12.96 -4.12 -7.90
C ARG A 87 14.40 -4.56 -8.02
N ASP A 88 15.28 -4.04 -7.16
CA ASP A 88 16.71 -4.36 -7.22
C ASP A 88 17.32 -4.20 -5.84
N ILE A 89 17.87 -5.25 -5.29
CA ILE A 89 18.47 -5.24 -3.95
C ILE A 89 19.63 -4.26 -3.86
N ASN A 90 20.29 -3.98 -4.98
CA ASN A 90 21.42 -3.07 -5.02
C ASN A 90 21.01 -1.62 -5.29
N GLU A 91 19.76 -1.38 -5.57
CA GLU A 91 19.26 -0.04 -5.83
C GLU A 91 18.76 0.59 -4.54
N ARG A 92 19.32 1.74 -4.17
CA ARG A 92 18.82 2.48 -3.01
C ARG A 92 17.46 3.07 -3.36
N PRO A 93 16.45 2.87 -2.50
CA PRO A 93 15.14 3.50 -2.72
C PRO A 93 15.25 5.03 -2.73
N PRO A 94 14.36 5.70 -3.45
CA PRO A 94 14.36 7.17 -3.47
C PRO A 94 14.22 7.74 -2.06
N GLU A 95 14.88 8.86 -1.82
CA GLU A 95 14.84 9.49 -0.50
C GLU A 95 13.43 9.89 -0.11
N VAL A 96 12.58 10.25 -1.08
CA VAL A 96 11.20 10.61 -0.78
C VAL A 96 10.44 9.42 -0.17
N LEU A 97 10.70 8.21 -0.65
CA LEU A 97 10.08 7.01 -0.07
C LEU A 97 10.61 6.75 1.33
N LEU A 98 11.93 6.82 1.50
CA LEU A 98 12.54 6.56 2.81
C LEU A 98 12.04 7.54 3.85
N ARG A 99 11.91 8.82 3.49
CA ARG A 99 11.38 9.83 4.41
C ARG A 99 9.93 9.55 4.77
N ALA A 100 9.12 9.16 3.80
CA ALA A 100 7.72 8.85 4.05
C ALA A 100 7.58 7.65 4.99
N LEU A 101 8.42 6.64 4.81
CA LEU A 101 8.39 5.46 5.66
C LEU A 101 8.84 5.79 7.09
N ARG A 102 9.90 6.59 7.22
CA ARG A 102 10.37 7.01 8.54
C ARG A 102 9.33 7.83 9.29
N ALA A 103 8.67 8.73 8.57
CA ALA A 103 7.62 9.55 9.17
C ALA A 103 6.44 8.71 9.62
N ALA A 104 6.04 7.73 8.81
CA ALA A 104 4.95 6.83 9.17
C ALA A 104 5.32 5.99 10.39
N HIS A 105 6.54 5.47 10.43
CA HIS A 105 7.02 4.68 11.57
C HIS A 105 7.07 5.52 12.85
N ALA A 106 7.57 6.75 12.74
CA ALA A 106 7.66 7.65 13.90
C ALA A 106 6.29 7.98 14.46
N ARG A 107 5.27 7.98 13.60
CA ARG A 107 3.89 8.27 13.99
C ARG A 107 3.19 7.04 14.59
N GLY A 108 3.84 5.89 14.56
CA GLY A 108 3.29 4.66 15.12
C GLY A 108 2.72 3.69 14.11
N ALA A 109 2.85 3.95 12.82
CA ALA A 109 2.38 3.00 11.81
C ALA A 109 3.25 1.74 11.80
N ILE A 110 2.63 0.62 11.46
CA ILE A 110 3.33 -0.65 11.32
C ILE A 110 3.87 -0.73 9.90
N ILE A 111 5.18 -0.95 9.77
CA ILE A 111 5.82 -1.07 8.46
C ILE A 111 6.11 -2.55 8.20
N VAL A 112 5.61 -3.04 7.07
CA VAL A 112 5.76 -4.45 6.67
C VAL A 112 6.53 -4.51 5.37
N GLY A 113 7.67 -5.19 5.38
CA GLY A 113 8.42 -5.47 4.15
C GLY A 113 8.27 -6.93 3.79
N LEU A 114 7.89 -7.19 2.54
CA LEU A 114 7.77 -8.54 2.02
C LEU A 114 8.87 -8.77 0.99
N CYS A 115 9.48 -9.96 1.02
CA CYS A 115 10.52 -10.32 0.06
C CYS A 115 11.60 -9.24 0.04
N LEU A 116 11.97 -8.71 -1.13
CA LEU A 116 12.95 -7.64 -1.23
C LEU A 116 12.49 -6.32 -0.60
N GLY A 117 11.19 -6.18 -0.35
CA GLY A 117 10.66 -5.00 0.34
C GLY A 117 11.22 -4.81 1.74
N SER A 118 11.68 -5.89 2.37
CA SER A 118 12.27 -5.81 3.70
C SER A 118 13.61 -5.10 3.71
N HIS A 119 14.22 -4.89 2.55
CA HIS A 119 15.50 -4.20 2.42
C HIS A 119 15.36 -2.69 2.20
N VAL A 120 14.16 -2.19 2.07
CA VAL A 120 13.89 -0.77 1.80
C VAL A 120 14.06 0.13 3.05
#